data_ac9a4b6311ca387e8147e8d755265d78
#
_entry.id   ac9a4b6311ca387e8147e8d755265d78
#
_cell.length_a   1.000
_cell.length_b   1.000
_cell.length_c   1.000
_cell.angle_alpha   90.00
_cell.angle_beta   90.00
_cell.angle_gamma   90.00
#
_symmetry.space_group_name_H-M   'P 1'
#
loop_
_entity.id
_entity.type
_entity.pdbx_description
1 polymer ?
#
loop_
_entity_poly.entity_id
_entity_poly.type
_entity_poly.pdbx_seq_one_letter_code
_entity_poly.pdbx_strand_id
1 'polypeptide(L)'
;MSVSRSTYRHRLSSEDVRKARILITKDAWKLFPDPGAQVALRIGARRFEAEIRAERCECVPPAHEHYHLLCPALKGQSGFKNGALVVIAKDSDGGYRFVEERG
;
A
#
# COMPACT_ATOMS: atom_id res chain seq x y z
N MET A 1 -9.43 6.94 8.66
CA MET A 1 -8.40 6.90 7.62
C MET A 1 -8.25 8.24 6.95
N SER A 2 -7.03 8.71 6.81
CA SER A 2 -6.76 10.01 6.20
C SER A 2 -6.15 9.85 4.82
N VAL A 3 -6.71 10.54 3.84
CA VAL A 3 -6.15 10.62 2.49
C VAL A 3 -5.99 12.08 2.17
N SER A 4 -4.77 12.48 1.78
CA SER A 4 -4.51 13.82 1.30
C SER A 4 -4.11 13.74 -0.17
N ARG A 5 -3.70 14.86 -0.74
CA ARG A 5 -3.29 14.92 -2.15
C ARG A 5 -2.16 13.95 -2.47
N SER A 6 -1.28 13.70 -1.53
CA SER A 6 -0.04 12.98 -1.79
C SER A 6 0.25 11.90 -0.78
N THR A 7 -0.63 11.68 0.20
CA THR A 7 -0.37 10.68 1.24
C THR A 7 -1.59 9.83 1.51
N TYR A 8 -1.32 8.57 1.86
CA TYR A 8 -2.33 7.61 2.26
C TYR A 8 -1.86 6.94 3.54
N ARG A 9 -2.69 6.97 4.57
CA ARG A 9 -2.39 6.34 5.87
C ARG A 9 -3.24 5.11 6.02
N HIS A 10 -2.63 4.03 6.49
CA HIS A 10 -3.31 2.76 6.63
C HIS A 10 -2.74 1.98 7.80
N ARG A 11 -3.64 1.35 8.56
CA ARG A 11 -3.23 0.44 9.62
C ARG A 11 -3.14 -0.97 9.04
N LEU A 12 -1.96 -1.57 9.15
CA LEU A 12 -1.71 -2.89 8.56
C LEU A 12 -2.50 -3.97 9.27
N SER A 13 -3.07 -4.87 8.49
CA SER A 13 -3.73 -6.06 8.99
C SER A 13 -2.75 -7.24 8.97
N SER A 14 -3.13 -8.33 9.63
CA SER A 14 -2.31 -9.53 9.59
C SER A 14 -2.18 -10.08 8.17
N GLU A 15 -3.21 -9.91 7.36
CA GLU A 15 -3.17 -10.36 5.96
C GLU A 15 -2.22 -9.52 5.13
N ASP A 16 -2.22 -8.20 5.35
CA ASP A 16 -1.26 -7.32 4.67
C ASP A 16 0.16 -7.78 4.94
N VAL A 17 0.47 -8.04 6.21
CA VAL A 17 1.81 -8.44 6.60
C VAL A 17 2.18 -9.79 6.01
N ARG A 18 1.26 -10.75 6.08
CA ARG A 18 1.52 -12.11 5.59
C ARG A 18 1.76 -12.12 4.09
N LYS A 19 1.04 -11.31 3.34
CA LYS A 19 1.11 -11.30 1.87
C LYS A 19 2.01 -10.20 1.32
N ALA A 20 2.69 -9.45 2.17
CA ALA A 20 3.60 -8.37 1.77
C ALA A 20 2.91 -7.36 0.87
N ARG A 21 1.73 -6.91 1.28
CA ARG A 21 0.93 -5.97 0.50
C ARG A 21 0.25 -4.97 1.43
N ILE A 22 -0.19 -3.85 0.85
CA ILE A 22 -0.89 -2.81 1.60
C ILE A 22 -2.22 -2.57 0.89
N LEU A 23 -3.33 -2.77 1.61
CA LEU A 23 -4.66 -2.54 1.06
C LEU A 23 -4.83 -1.05 0.72
N ILE A 24 -5.32 -0.77 -0.48
CA ILE A 24 -5.62 0.59 -0.91
C ILE A 24 -7.14 0.74 -0.91
N THR A 25 -7.66 1.54 0.02
CA THR A 25 -9.10 1.77 0.11
C THR A 25 -9.59 2.63 -1.06
N LYS A 26 -10.89 2.57 -1.34
CA LYS A 26 -11.46 3.26 -2.50
C LYS A 26 -11.19 4.76 -2.52
N ASP A 27 -11.20 5.38 -1.36
CA ASP A 27 -10.96 6.82 -1.26
C ASP A 27 -9.51 7.20 -1.60
N ALA A 28 -8.61 6.22 -1.61
CA ALA A 28 -7.21 6.43 -1.96
C ALA A 28 -6.86 5.98 -3.38
N TRP A 29 -7.81 5.42 -4.13
CA TRP A 29 -7.51 4.92 -5.48
C TRP A 29 -6.92 6.00 -6.39
N LYS A 30 -7.35 7.25 -6.23
CA LYS A 30 -6.87 8.35 -7.07
C LYS A 30 -5.39 8.66 -6.88
N LEU A 31 -4.82 8.26 -5.74
CA LEU A 31 -3.42 8.51 -5.44
C LEU A 31 -2.51 7.56 -6.23
N PHE A 32 -3.02 6.43 -6.66
CA PHE A 32 -2.25 5.36 -7.27
C PHE A 32 -2.67 5.18 -8.74
N PRO A 33 -1.77 4.64 -9.59
CA PRO A 33 -2.15 4.33 -10.96
C PRO A 33 -3.08 3.12 -11.00
N ASP A 34 -3.58 2.81 -12.18
CA ASP A 34 -4.50 1.69 -12.37
C ASP A 34 -3.84 0.35 -12.05
N PRO A 35 -4.64 -0.67 -11.69
CA PRO A 35 -4.09 -2.00 -11.45
C PRO A 35 -3.31 -2.53 -12.65
N GLY A 36 -2.22 -3.22 -12.36
CA GLY A 36 -1.28 -3.71 -13.35
C GLY A 36 -0.07 -2.81 -13.50
N ALA A 37 -0.13 -1.59 -13.02
CA ALA A 37 1.00 -0.67 -13.11
C ALA A 37 2.09 -1.06 -12.11
N GLN A 38 3.33 -0.84 -12.52
CA GLN A 38 4.47 -0.98 -11.63
C GLN A 38 4.93 0.39 -11.19
N VAL A 39 5.28 0.50 -9.92
CA VAL A 39 5.71 1.75 -9.32
C VAL A 39 6.95 1.51 -8.50
N ALA A 40 7.72 2.58 -8.29
CA ALA A 40 8.85 2.53 -7.38
C ALA A 40 8.34 2.78 -5.96
N LEU A 41 8.82 1.98 -5.02
CA LEU A 41 8.53 2.17 -3.60
C LEU A 41 9.83 2.34 -2.85
N ARG A 42 10.02 3.51 -2.25
CA ARG A 42 11.22 3.77 -1.46
C ARG A 42 10.95 3.39 -0.01
N ILE A 43 11.85 2.58 0.54
CA ILE A 43 11.81 2.17 1.93
C ILE A 43 13.17 2.51 2.53
N GLY A 44 13.19 3.53 3.40
CA GLY A 44 14.45 4.08 3.88
C GLY A 44 15.25 4.65 2.73
N ALA A 45 16.52 4.24 2.61
CA ALA A 45 17.40 4.71 1.55
C ALA A 45 17.34 3.87 0.27
N ARG A 46 16.50 2.82 0.26
CA ARG A 46 16.48 1.87 -0.86
C ARG A 46 15.19 2.00 -1.64
N ARG A 47 15.28 1.69 -2.93
CA ARG A 47 14.14 1.73 -3.84
C ARG A 47 13.85 0.33 -4.34
N PHE A 48 12.57 -0.04 -4.32
CA PHE A 48 12.11 -1.36 -4.75
C PHE A 48 11.00 -1.19 -5.77
N GLU A 49 10.75 -2.25 -6.54
CA GLU A 49 9.61 -2.28 -7.43
C GLU A 49 8.39 -2.82 -6.68
N ALA A 50 7.26 -2.19 -6.94
CA ALA A 50 5.98 -2.60 -6.40
C ALA A 50 4.95 -2.64 -7.52
N GLU A 51 3.87 -3.35 -7.29
CA GLU A 51 2.81 -3.50 -8.28
C GLU A 51 1.47 -3.10 -7.68
N ILE A 52 0.66 -2.37 -8.44
CA ILE A 52 -0.73 -2.12 -8.06
C ILE A 52 -1.54 -3.29 -8.60
N ARG A 53 -2.14 -4.06 -7.71
CA ARG A 53 -2.86 -5.27 -8.07
C ARG A 53 -4.30 -5.20 -7.61
N ALA A 54 -5.24 -5.58 -8.46
CA ALA A 54 -6.63 -5.73 -8.10
C ALA A 54 -6.93 -7.18 -7.83
N GLU A 55 -7.65 -7.45 -6.75
CA GLU A 55 -8.11 -8.79 -6.41
C GLU A 55 -9.61 -8.76 -6.24
N ARG A 56 -10.28 -9.71 -6.87
CA ARG A 56 -11.73 -9.83 -6.76
C ARG A 56 -12.08 -10.54 -5.46
N CYS A 57 -12.97 -9.96 -4.70
CA CYS A 57 -13.46 -10.55 -3.47
C CYS A 57 -14.92 -10.97 -3.65
N GLU A 58 -15.21 -12.24 -3.38
CA GLU A 58 -16.56 -12.75 -3.48
C GLU A 58 -17.10 -13.22 -2.13
N CYS A 59 -16.42 -12.86 -1.05
CA CYS A 59 -16.79 -13.30 0.28
C CYS A 59 -18.11 -12.71 0.76
N VAL A 60 -18.49 -11.54 0.25
CA VAL A 60 -19.77 -10.88 0.58
C VAL A 60 -20.37 -10.37 -0.73
N PRO A 61 -21.55 -10.87 -1.14
CA PRO A 61 -22.19 -10.36 -2.36
C PRO A 61 -22.63 -8.91 -2.17
N PRO A 62 -22.58 -8.06 -3.23
CA PRO A 62 -22.04 -8.41 -4.55
C PRO A 62 -20.52 -8.48 -4.57
N ALA A 63 -19.96 -9.24 -5.50
CA ALA A 63 -18.52 -9.31 -5.68
C ALA A 63 -17.95 -7.91 -5.90
N HIS A 64 -16.76 -7.66 -5.35
CA HIS A 64 -16.11 -6.36 -5.47
C HIS A 64 -14.60 -6.56 -5.56
N GLU A 65 -13.91 -5.49 -5.95
CA GLU A 65 -12.47 -5.55 -6.09
C GLU A 65 -11.80 -4.80 -4.94
N HIS A 66 -10.68 -5.36 -4.49
CA HIS A 66 -9.77 -4.68 -3.58
C HIS A 66 -8.47 -4.40 -4.32
N TYR A 67 -7.94 -3.20 -4.17
CA TYR A 67 -6.65 -2.84 -4.74
C TYR A 67 -5.60 -2.95 -3.66
N HIS A 68 -4.41 -3.39 -4.05
CA HIS A 68 -3.28 -3.56 -3.13
C HIS A 68 -2.00 -3.03 -3.75
N LEU A 69 -1.14 -2.48 -2.92
CA LEU A 69 0.24 -2.20 -3.27
C LEU A 69 1.05 -3.41 -2.83
N LEU A 70 1.49 -4.19 -3.80
CA LEU A 70 2.20 -5.45 -3.55
C LEU A 70 3.69 -5.24 -3.72
N CYS A 71 4.46 -5.51 -2.66
CA CYS A 71 5.91 -5.36 -2.69
C CYS A 71 6.54 -6.37 -1.75
N PRO A 72 7.15 -7.45 -2.30
CA PRO A 72 7.77 -8.47 -1.46
C PRO A 72 8.85 -7.94 -0.52
N ALA A 73 9.51 -6.84 -0.90
CA ALA A 73 10.54 -6.24 -0.05
C ALA A 73 10.00 -5.68 1.26
N LEU A 74 8.67 -5.53 1.40
CA LEU A 74 8.08 -5.10 2.66
C LEU A 74 8.30 -6.12 3.77
N LYS A 75 8.38 -7.41 3.44
CA LYS A 75 8.70 -8.42 4.43
C LYS A 75 10.11 -8.18 4.96
N GLY A 76 10.25 -8.20 6.26
CA GLY A 76 11.54 -7.95 6.90
C GLY A 76 11.77 -6.49 7.27
N GLN A 77 10.91 -5.58 6.85
CA GLN A 77 11.03 -4.19 7.29
C GLN A 77 10.50 -4.05 8.71
N SER A 78 11.22 -3.32 9.54
CA SER A 78 10.89 -3.24 10.97
C SER A 78 9.51 -2.65 11.24
N GLY A 79 9.05 -1.77 10.38
CA GLY A 79 7.73 -1.13 10.54
C GLY A 79 6.58 -1.90 9.91
N PHE A 80 6.85 -3.02 9.24
CA PHE A 80 5.82 -3.75 8.51
C PHE A 80 5.32 -4.91 9.37
N LYS A 81 4.38 -4.61 10.27
CA LYS A 81 3.85 -5.59 11.22
C LYS A 81 2.39 -5.30 11.47
N ASN A 82 1.67 -6.33 11.95
CA ASN A 82 0.25 -6.23 12.23
C ASN A 82 -0.04 -5.11 13.21
N GLY A 83 -0.98 -4.25 12.87
CA GLY A 83 -1.40 -3.14 13.71
C GLY A 83 -0.57 -1.87 13.53
N ALA A 84 0.51 -1.91 12.79
CA ALA A 84 1.32 -0.72 12.55
C ALA A 84 0.59 0.26 11.64
N LEU A 85 0.70 1.55 11.95
CA LEU A 85 0.15 2.60 11.11
C LEU A 85 1.25 3.05 10.16
N VAL A 86 0.99 2.98 8.86
CA VAL A 86 1.97 3.32 7.84
C VAL A 86 1.44 4.42 6.93
N VAL A 87 2.36 5.16 6.34
CA VAL A 87 2.04 6.21 5.39
C VAL A 87 2.71 5.88 4.06
N ILE A 88 1.94 5.93 2.99
CA ILE A 88 2.45 5.85 1.63
C ILE A 88 2.35 7.25 1.05
N ALA A 89 3.49 7.85 0.78
CA ALA A 89 3.55 9.21 0.25
C ALA A 89 3.97 9.17 -1.21
N LYS A 90 3.29 9.95 -2.04
CA LYS A 90 3.65 10.06 -3.45
C LYS A 90 4.78 11.07 -3.59
N ASP A 91 5.87 10.66 -4.24
CA ASP A 91 7.00 11.52 -4.49
C ASP A 91 6.81 12.35 -5.76
N SER A 92 7.58 13.42 -5.89
CA SER A 92 7.49 14.30 -7.05
C SER A 92 7.92 13.61 -8.35
N ASP A 93 8.67 12.52 -8.26
CA ASP A 93 9.11 11.75 -9.43
C ASP A 93 8.11 10.69 -9.87
N GLY A 94 6.94 10.63 -9.23
CA GLY A 94 5.91 9.65 -9.55
C GLY A 94 6.00 8.35 -8.79
N GLY A 95 7.04 8.15 -8.01
CA GLY A 95 7.15 6.99 -7.14
C GLY A 95 6.48 7.22 -5.81
N TYR A 96 6.67 6.27 -4.91
CA TYR A 96 6.04 6.30 -3.58
C TYR A 96 7.07 6.02 -2.51
N ARG A 97 6.78 6.46 -1.29
CA ARG A 97 7.64 6.26 -0.14
C ARG A 97 6.83 5.63 0.99
N PHE A 98 7.40 4.59 1.60
CA PHE A 98 6.82 3.89 2.74
C PHE A 98 7.44 4.45 4.02
N VAL A 99 6.59 4.86 4.96
CA VAL A 99 7.04 5.37 6.25
C VAL A 99 6.17 4.77 7.34
N GLU A 100 6.78 4.26 8.39
CA GLU A 100 6.04 3.87 9.57
C GLU A 100 5.72 5.13 10.37
N GLU A 101 4.45 5.31 10.72
CA GLU A 101 4.06 6.46 11.53
C GLU A 101 4.03 6.05 13.00
N ARG A 102 4.73 6.81 13.80
CA ARG A 102 4.73 6.63 15.24
C ARG A 102 3.83 7.69 15.84
N GLY A 103 2.68 7.23 16.33
CA GLY A 103 1.70 8.13 16.90
C GLY A 103 1.81 8.26 18.37
#